data_700d252504a9357430ca2c54fb61816c
#
_entry.id   700d252504a9357430ca2c54fb61816c
#
_cell.length_a   1.000
_cell.length_b   1.000
_cell.length_c   1.000
_cell.angle_alpha   90.00
_cell.angle_beta   90.00
_cell.angle_gamma   90.00
#
_symmetry.space_group_name_H-M   'P 1'
#
loop_
_entity.id
_entity.type
_entity.pdbx_description
1 polymer ?
#
loop_
_entity_poly.entity_id
_entity_poly.type
_entity_poly.pdbx_seq_one_letter_code
_entity_poly.pdbx_strand_id
1 'polypeptide(L)'
;MAAKTVLNYLPRESIIHKMTGTTKLAFFLLFTFASMITYNTWVLLGLLVVSLLAFRLSRIKFREVRFMMTFMLVFLLLNNLFIFLFDPNQGTTLYGTRTVLCHLFWRYDLTAEQLFYMINISLKYFVALPVDILFISATDPSEFAASLNSIGISYKVGYSVAIALRYIPDIQRDYHSISQAQQARGVELGKKEPFFKRMKNSVNILLPLILTSLNRIDTISNAMELRGFGKNSKRTWYTQRPFARRDFIALGVGAALLLISLTVTIRFGRFYNPFL
;
A
#
# COMPACT_ATOMS: atom_id res chain seq x y z
N MET A 1 2.79 -15.36 23.11
CA MET A 1 3.33 -14.79 21.85
C MET A 1 2.20 -14.04 21.16
N ALA A 2 2.26 -12.72 21.09
CA ALA A 2 1.24 -11.94 20.38
C ALA A 2 1.22 -12.37 18.92
N ALA A 3 0.06 -12.79 18.42
CA ALA A 3 -0.14 -13.11 17.02
C ALA A 3 0.35 -11.90 16.20
N LYS A 4 1.36 -12.11 15.35
CA LYS A 4 1.74 -11.11 14.35
C LYS A 4 0.50 -10.90 13.49
N THR A 5 -0.15 -9.77 13.67
CA THR A 5 -1.30 -9.37 12.86
C THR A 5 -0.85 -9.31 11.41
N VAL A 6 -1.48 -10.12 10.56
CA VAL A 6 -1.10 -10.33 9.14
C VAL A 6 -1.11 -9.04 8.33
N LEU A 7 -1.82 -8.04 8.79
CA LEU A 7 -2.05 -6.75 8.14
C LEU A 7 -1.34 -5.58 8.84
N ASN A 8 -0.30 -5.82 9.61
CA ASN A 8 0.53 -4.77 10.24
C ASN A 8 -0.24 -3.59 10.88
N TYR A 9 -1.54 -3.75 11.17
CA TYR A 9 -2.31 -2.74 11.90
C TYR A 9 -1.74 -2.58 13.31
N LEU A 10 -1.35 -1.35 13.64
CA LEU A 10 -0.75 -1.00 14.93
C LEU A 10 -1.73 -0.12 15.69
N PRO A 11 -2.49 -0.66 16.67
CA PRO A 11 -3.42 0.16 17.45
C PRO A 11 -2.63 1.19 18.26
N ARG A 12 -2.88 2.48 18.00
CA ARG A 12 -2.24 3.62 18.65
C ARG A 12 -3.25 4.72 18.95
N GLU A 13 -3.04 5.44 20.04
CA GLU A 13 -3.80 6.63 20.34
C GLU A 13 -3.14 7.87 19.72
N SER A 14 -3.39 8.09 18.43
CA SER A 14 -2.96 9.30 17.73
C SER A 14 -4.15 9.99 17.05
N ILE A 15 -3.95 11.24 16.64
CA ILE A 15 -4.97 12.00 15.90
C ILE A 15 -5.38 11.24 14.63
N ILE A 16 -4.42 10.62 13.94
CA ILE A 16 -4.64 9.90 12.69
C ILE A 16 -5.42 8.60 12.93
N HIS A 17 -5.09 7.83 13.97
CA HIS A 17 -5.84 6.61 14.30
C HIS A 17 -7.29 6.90 14.72
N LYS A 18 -7.55 8.10 15.26
CA LYS A 18 -8.90 8.54 15.64
C LYS A 18 -9.73 9.09 14.47
N MET A 19 -9.15 9.27 13.27
CA MET A 19 -9.89 9.64 12.05
C MET A 19 -10.72 8.46 11.54
N THR A 20 -11.77 8.76 10.76
CA THR A 20 -12.60 7.73 10.14
C THR A 20 -11.82 6.99 9.04
N GLY A 21 -12.12 5.71 8.83
CA GLY A 21 -11.50 4.93 7.74
C GLY A 21 -11.71 5.56 6.37
N THR A 22 -12.87 6.16 6.14
CA THR A 22 -13.18 6.90 4.91
C THR A 22 -12.24 8.07 4.69
N THR A 23 -11.96 8.86 5.74
CA THR A 23 -11.03 9.99 5.67
C THR A 23 -9.60 9.53 5.38
N LYS A 24 -9.15 8.46 6.04
CA LYS A 24 -7.82 7.87 5.81
C LYS A 24 -7.66 7.40 4.37
N LEU A 25 -8.66 6.68 3.85
CA LEU A 25 -8.66 6.20 2.46
C LEU A 25 -8.71 7.35 1.46
N ALA A 26 -9.62 8.32 1.66
CA ALA A 26 -9.74 9.46 0.75
C ALA A 26 -8.47 10.33 0.76
N PHE A 27 -7.88 10.61 1.94
CA PHE A 27 -6.61 11.33 2.04
C PHE A 27 -5.48 10.57 1.34
N PHE A 28 -5.37 9.27 1.57
CA PHE A 28 -4.39 8.40 0.91
C PHE A 28 -4.51 8.50 -0.63
N LEU A 29 -5.73 8.38 -1.17
CA LEU A 29 -5.96 8.48 -2.61
C LEU A 29 -5.63 9.87 -3.14
N LEU A 30 -6.14 10.93 -2.53
CA LEU A 30 -5.88 12.32 -2.94
C LEU A 30 -4.39 12.64 -2.94
N PHE A 31 -3.68 12.22 -1.89
CA PHE A 31 -2.25 12.44 -1.75
C PHE A 31 -1.44 11.64 -2.79
N THR A 32 -1.79 10.38 -3.00
CA THR A 32 -1.14 9.53 -4.02
C THR A 32 -1.35 10.11 -5.41
N PHE A 33 -2.57 10.53 -5.76
CA PHE A 33 -2.82 11.19 -7.05
C PHE A 33 -2.05 12.51 -7.17
N ALA A 34 -1.98 13.32 -6.11
CA ALA A 34 -1.21 14.57 -6.12
C ALA A 34 0.27 14.32 -6.40
N SER A 35 0.87 13.28 -5.81
CA SER A 35 2.27 12.92 -6.03
C SER A 35 2.54 12.31 -7.40
N MET A 36 1.57 11.58 -7.98
CA MET A 36 1.71 10.93 -9.29
C MET A 36 1.64 11.90 -10.46
N ILE A 37 0.83 12.95 -10.35
CA ILE A 37 0.58 13.90 -11.45
C ILE A 37 1.81 14.75 -11.74
N THR A 38 2.54 15.22 -10.72
CA THR A 38 3.62 16.18 -10.86
C THR A 38 5.02 15.55 -10.82
N TYR A 39 5.97 16.16 -11.57
CA TYR A 39 7.41 15.95 -11.42
C TYR A 39 8.12 17.25 -10.99
N ASN A 40 7.36 18.27 -10.61
CA ASN A 40 7.93 19.50 -10.09
C ASN A 40 8.56 19.26 -8.72
N THR A 41 9.88 19.43 -8.60
CA THR A 41 10.67 19.16 -7.40
C THR A 41 10.18 19.94 -6.19
N TRP A 42 9.77 21.20 -6.35
CA TRP A 42 9.28 22.03 -5.25
C TRP A 42 7.96 21.52 -4.68
N VAL A 43 7.04 21.08 -5.55
CA VAL A 43 5.78 20.47 -5.11
C VAL A 43 6.05 19.14 -4.39
N LEU A 44 6.94 18.31 -4.95
CA LEU A 44 7.33 17.05 -4.32
C LEU A 44 7.98 17.26 -2.96
N LEU A 45 8.83 18.27 -2.79
CA LEU A 45 9.40 18.62 -1.49
C LEU A 45 8.32 19.07 -0.50
N GLY A 46 7.37 19.89 -0.93
CA GLY A 46 6.23 20.26 -0.12
C GLY A 46 5.39 19.06 0.33
N LEU A 47 5.08 18.15 -0.60
CA LEU A 47 4.40 16.90 -0.31
C LEU A 47 5.20 16.01 0.66
N LEU A 48 6.55 15.95 0.51
CA LEU A 48 7.43 15.21 1.41
C LEU A 48 7.32 15.74 2.84
N VAL A 49 7.37 17.05 3.02
CA VAL A 49 7.21 17.66 4.35
C VAL A 49 5.87 17.26 4.97
N VAL A 50 4.78 17.36 4.21
CA VAL A 50 3.43 16.96 4.71
C VAL A 50 3.38 15.48 5.06
N SER A 51 3.96 14.59 4.22
CA SER A 51 3.98 13.14 4.48
C SER A 51 4.76 12.78 5.74
N LEU A 52 5.93 13.42 5.95
CA LEU A 52 6.74 13.23 7.15
C LEU A 52 6.05 13.78 8.41
N LEU A 53 5.39 14.94 8.32
CA LEU A 53 4.59 15.48 9.42
C LEU A 53 3.43 14.55 9.78
N ALA A 54 2.71 14.03 8.78
CA ALA A 54 1.64 13.05 9.01
C ALA A 54 2.19 11.79 9.69
N PHE A 55 3.32 11.27 9.21
CA PHE A 55 3.98 10.10 9.80
C PHE A 55 4.37 10.36 11.27
N ARG A 56 4.95 11.53 11.57
CA ARG A 56 5.30 11.92 12.95
C ARG A 56 4.08 12.02 13.85
N LEU A 57 2.97 12.59 13.36
CA LEU A 57 1.71 12.71 14.10
C LEU A 57 1.06 11.35 14.38
N SER A 58 1.35 10.32 13.59
CA SER A 58 0.82 8.96 13.80
C SER A 58 1.39 8.25 15.02
N ARG A 59 2.54 8.71 15.54
CA ARG A 59 3.29 8.09 16.65
C ARG A 59 3.73 6.64 16.36
N ILE A 60 3.81 6.24 15.08
CA ILE A 60 4.35 4.94 14.68
C ILE A 60 5.86 5.00 14.82
N LYS A 61 6.45 3.98 15.46
CA LYS A 61 7.90 3.90 15.63
C LYS A 61 8.54 3.38 14.36
N PHE A 62 9.60 4.04 13.91
CA PHE A 62 10.39 3.64 12.74
C PHE A 62 10.83 2.17 12.76
N ARG A 63 11.14 1.65 13.96
CA ARG A 63 11.54 0.25 14.15
C ARG A 63 10.45 -0.76 13.76
N GLU A 64 9.17 -0.39 13.89
CA GLU A 64 8.02 -1.26 13.59
C GLU A 64 7.80 -1.42 12.08
N VAL A 65 8.15 -0.38 11.32
CA VAL A 65 7.99 -0.33 9.85
C VAL A 65 9.31 -0.51 9.09
N ARG A 66 10.41 -0.78 9.81
CA ARG A 66 11.75 -0.92 9.23
C ARG A 66 11.81 -1.91 8.08
N PHE A 67 11.12 -3.03 8.20
CA PHE A 67 11.10 -4.05 7.14
C PHE A 67 10.47 -3.50 5.85
N MET A 68 9.33 -2.80 5.96
CA MET A 68 8.66 -2.19 4.81
C MET A 68 9.56 -1.12 4.17
N MET A 69 10.18 -0.27 4.98
CA MET A 69 11.08 0.76 4.48
C MET A 69 12.32 0.18 3.80
N THR A 70 12.91 -0.87 4.36
CA THR A 70 14.08 -1.54 3.73
C THR A 70 13.67 -2.18 2.41
N PHE A 71 12.52 -2.85 2.36
CA PHE A 71 12.01 -3.44 1.12
C PHE A 71 11.80 -2.37 0.03
N MET A 72 11.20 -1.24 0.39
CA MET A 72 10.99 -0.13 -0.54
C MET A 72 12.29 0.53 -1.00
N LEU A 73 13.28 0.68 -0.12
CA LEU A 73 14.60 1.19 -0.50
C LEU A 73 15.31 0.27 -1.51
N VAL A 74 15.27 -1.05 -1.28
CA VAL A 74 15.82 -2.02 -2.24
C VAL A 74 15.10 -1.92 -3.58
N PHE A 75 13.76 -1.83 -3.56
CA PHE A 75 12.97 -1.68 -4.78
C PHE A 75 13.28 -0.37 -5.51
N LEU A 76 13.45 0.73 -4.78
CA LEU A 76 13.84 2.03 -5.32
C LEU A 76 15.23 1.96 -6.01
N LEU A 77 16.19 1.33 -5.37
CA LEU A 77 17.54 1.15 -5.96
C LEU A 77 17.47 0.32 -7.24
N LEU A 78 16.72 -0.80 -7.20
CA LEU A 78 16.50 -1.62 -8.40
C LEU A 78 15.78 -0.84 -9.51
N ASN A 79 14.76 -0.06 -9.16
CA ASN A 79 14.03 0.77 -10.12
C ASN A 79 14.94 1.79 -10.79
N ASN A 80 15.75 2.53 -10.04
CA ASN A 80 16.72 3.48 -10.59
C ASN A 80 17.77 2.76 -11.47
N LEU A 81 18.26 1.60 -11.03
CA LEU A 81 19.18 0.79 -11.81
C LEU A 81 18.57 0.37 -13.15
N PHE A 82 17.32 -0.12 -13.13
CA PHE A 82 16.63 -0.52 -14.36
C PHE A 82 16.34 0.66 -15.29
N ILE A 83 15.94 1.83 -14.76
CA ILE A 83 15.76 3.03 -15.57
C ILE A 83 17.08 3.38 -16.28
N PHE A 84 18.19 3.40 -15.55
CA PHE A 84 19.49 3.70 -16.14
C PHE A 84 19.95 2.64 -17.15
N LEU A 85 19.64 1.36 -16.90
CA LEU A 85 20.05 0.26 -17.78
C LEU A 85 19.24 0.20 -19.08
N PHE A 86 17.92 0.38 -18.99
CA PHE A 86 17.03 0.21 -20.16
C PHE A 86 16.83 1.52 -20.95
N ASP A 87 16.82 2.67 -20.26
CA ASP A 87 16.63 3.98 -20.89
C ASP A 87 17.55 5.05 -20.28
N PRO A 88 18.86 5.02 -20.61
CA PRO A 88 19.84 5.95 -20.09
C PRO A 88 19.64 7.41 -20.53
N ASN A 89 18.85 7.64 -21.60
CA ASN A 89 18.62 8.95 -22.17
C ASN A 89 17.21 9.53 -21.85
N GLN A 90 16.42 8.87 -21.01
CA GLN A 90 15.06 9.32 -20.68
C GLN A 90 15.02 10.76 -20.16
N GLY A 91 15.95 11.12 -19.27
CA GLY A 91 16.06 12.49 -18.75
C GLY A 91 16.31 13.52 -19.85
N THR A 92 17.24 13.26 -20.77
CA THR A 92 17.54 14.17 -21.88
C THR A 92 16.36 14.31 -22.85
N THR A 93 15.63 13.23 -23.10
CA THR A 93 14.44 13.25 -23.96
C THR A 93 13.30 14.07 -23.33
N LEU A 94 13.13 13.99 -22.00
CA LEU A 94 12.07 14.68 -21.28
C LEU A 94 12.33 16.17 -21.08
N TYR A 95 13.59 16.54 -20.82
CA TYR A 95 13.97 17.94 -20.54
C TYR A 95 14.46 18.70 -21.77
N GLY A 96 14.74 18.00 -22.89
CA GLY A 96 15.14 18.62 -24.15
C GLY A 96 16.57 19.17 -24.19
N THR A 97 17.36 18.98 -23.14
CA THR A 97 18.77 19.39 -23.03
C THR A 97 19.65 18.18 -22.79
N ARG A 98 20.93 18.27 -23.12
CA ARG A 98 21.91 17.21 -22.93
C ARG A 98 23.22 17.74 -22.38
N THR A 99 23.41 17.65 -21.08
CA THR A 99 24.64 18.04 -20.39
C THR A 99 25.33 16.77 -19.93
N VAL A 100 26.38 16.34 -20.65
CA VAL A 100 27.11 15.11 -20.32
C VAL A 100 28.07 15.40 -19.18
N LEU A 101 27.92 14.69 -18.07
CA LEU A 101 28.81 14.75 -16.91
C LEU A 101 29.97 13.75 -17.02
N CYS A 102 29.68 12.55 -17.49
CA CYS A 102 30.67 11.47 -17.62
C CYS A 102 30.26 10.48 -18.71
N HIS A 103 31.20 10.11 -19.57
CA HIS A 103 31.05 8.98 -20.49
C HIS A 103 31.45 7.69 -19.80
N LEU A 104 30.50 6.78 -19.58
CA LEU A 104 30.77 5.52 -18.88
C LEU A 104 31.21 4.43 -19.86
N PHE A 105 30.38 4.07 -20.81
CA PHE A 105 30.68 3.02 -21.78
C PHE A 105 29.67 3.02 -22.93
N TRP A 106 30.14 3.02 -24.18
CA TRP A 106 29.44 2.97 -25.43
C TRP A 106 28.18 3.86 -25.56
N ARG A 107 27.02 3.47 -25.04
CA ARG A 107 25.75 4.22 -25.07
C ARG A 107 25.30 4.75 -23.71
N TYR A 108 26.08 4.53 -22.69
CA TYR A 108 25.75 4.93 -21.33
C TYR A 108 26.51 6.20 -20.94
N ASP A 109 25.85 7.34 -21.19
CA ASP A 109 26.34 8.64 -20.75
C ASP A 109 25.60 9.02 -19.48
N LEU A 110 26.31 9.42 -18.45
CA LEU A 110 25.71 10.02 -17.27
C LEU A 110 25.48 11.51 -17.57
N THR A 111 24.23 11.87 -17.79
CA THR A 111 23.80 13.25 -18.05
C THR A 111 23.21 13.87 -16.79
N ALA A 112 23.32 15.19 -16.64
CA ALA A 112 22.74 15.92 -15.50
C ALA A 112 21.21 15.76 -15.48
N GLU A 113 20.57 15.76 -16.65
CA GLU A 113 19.14 15.59 -16.82
C GLU A 113 18.67 14.19 -16.41
N GLN A 114 19.43 13.15 -16.75
CA GLN A 114 19.13 11.79 -16.33
C GLN A 114 19.23 11.64 -14.81
N LEU A 115 20.27 12.22 -14.22
CA LEU A 115 20.46 12.19 -12.78
C LEU A 115 19.34 12.95 -12.05
N PHE A 116 18.98 14.12 -12.56
CA PHE A 116 17.85 14.90 -12.02
C PHE A 116 16.52 14.15 -12.13
N TYR A 117 16.27 13.46 -13.25
CA TYR A 117 15.10 12.61 -13.42
C TYR A 117 15.06 11.48 -12.39
N MET A 118 16.18 10.78 -12.18
CA MET A 118 16.30 9.70 -11.19
C MET A 118 16.09 10.22 -9.76
N ILE A 119 16.61 11.41 -9.44
CA ILE A 119 16.38 12.07 -8.14
C ILE A 119 14.90 12.38 -7.95
N ASN A 120 14.21 12.91 -8.96
CA ASN A 120 12.77 13.21 -8.87
C ASN A 120 11.92 11.94 -8.72
N ILE A 121 12.26 10.85 -9.40
CA ILE A 121 11.61 9.54 -9.19
C ILE A 121 11.85 9.07 -7.75
N SER A 122 13.09 9.11 -7.29
CA SER A 122 13.42 8.73 -5.91
C SER A 122 12.65 9.56 -4.90
N LEU A 123 12.54 10.87 -5.14
CA LEU A 123 11.77 11.78 -4.29
C LEU A 123 10.28 11.39 -4.24
N LYS A 124 9.67 10.97 -5.36
CA LYS A 124 8.30 10.45 -5.38
C LYS A 124 8.11 9.24 -4.47
N TYR A 125 9.05 8.30 -4.48
CA TYR A 125 8.99 7.16 -3.55
C TYR A 125 9.07 7.60 -2.10
N PHE A 126 9.96 8.55 -1.78
CA PHE A 126 10.07 9.10 -0.42
C PHE A 126 8.83 9.90 0.00
N VAL A 127 8.13 10.53 -0.93
CA VAL A 127 6.87 11.23 -0.67
C VAL A 127 5.74 10.25 -0.37
N ALA A 128 5.59 9.21 -1.19
CA ALA A 128 4.49 8.25 -1.08
C ALA A 128 4.65 7.32 0.13
N LEU A 129 5.86 6.81 0.38
CA LEU A 129 6.17 5.79 1.37
C LEU A 129 5.61 6.07 2.78
N PRO A 130 5.78 7.26 3.38
CA PRO A 130 5.27 7.50 4.73
C PRO A 130 3.73 7.45 4.79
N VAL A 131 3.03 7.92 3.76
CA VAL A 131 1.57 7.91 3.70
C VAL A 131 1.03 6.50 3.44
N ASP A 132 1.68 5.71 2.60
CA ASP A 132 1.33 4.31 2.33
C ASP A 132 1.45 3.46 3.60
N ILE A 133 2.60 3.58 4.29
CA ILE A 133 2.84 2.89 5.56
C ILE A 133 1.83 3.33 6.60
N LEU A 134 1.55 4.63 6.68
CA LEU A 134 0.61 5.18 7.61
C LEU A 134 -0.80 4.64 7.35
N PHE A 135 -1.24 4.60 6.11
CA PHE A 135 -2.55 4.06 5.74
C PHE A 135 -2.69 2.59 6.15
N ILE A 136 -1.70 1.75 5.83
CA ILE A 136 -1.70 0.32 6.16
C ILE A 136 -1.65 0.10 7.68
N SER A 137 -0.83 0.88 8.39
CA SER A 137 -0.61 0.67 9.83
C SER A 137 -1.66 1.33 10.73
N ALA A 138 -2.33 2.39 10.26
CA ALA A 138 -3.29 3.14 11.05
C ALA A 138 -4.76 2.81 10.71
N THR A 139 -5.02 2.00 9.68
CA THR A 139 -6.38 1.65 9.26
C THR A 139 -6.72 0.22 9.67
N ASP A 140 -7.76 0.07 10.49
CA ASP A 140 -8.29 -1.25 10.82
C ASP A 140 -8.92 -1.89 9.57
N PRO A 141 -8.72 -3.21 9.31
CA PRO A 141 -9.32 -3.90 8.17
C PRO A 141 -10.83 -3.75 8.07
N SER A 142 -11.54 -3.70 9.20
CA SER A 142 -13.00 -3.52 9.22
C SER A 142 -13.39 -2.08 8.89
N GLU A 143 -12.62 -1.08 9.35
CA GLU A 143 -12.80 0.33 8.96
C GLU A 143 -12.51 0.52 7.46
N PHE A 144 -11.49 -0.15 6.93
CA PHE A 144 -11.17 -0.12 5.50
C PHE A 144 -12.34 -0.63 4.66
N ALA A 145 -12.89 -1.79 5.00
CA ALA A 145 -14.04 -2.36 4.29
C ALA A 145 -15.28 -1.44 4.33
N ALA A 146 -15.54 -0.80 5.47
CA ALA A 146 -16.62 0.20 5.60
C ALA A 146 -16.34 1.45 4.76
N SER A 147 -15.09 1.88 4.66
CA SER A 147 -14.71 3.05 3.86
C SER A 147 -14.92 2.86 2.36
N LEU A 148 -14.74 1.64 1.84
CA LEU A 148 -15.03 1.31 0.45
C LEU A 148 -16.49 1.60 0.09
N ASN A 149 -17.41 1.28 0.98
CA ASN A 149 -18.83 1.59 0.77
C ASN A 149 -19.11 3.10 0.80
N SER A 150 -18.39 3.85 1.64
CA SER A 150 -18.55 5.31 1.73
C SER A 150 -18.08 6.05 0.47
N ILE A 151 -17.15 5.49 -0.30
CA ILE A 151 -16.67 6.06 -1.58
C ILE A 151 -17.49 5.58 -2.79
N GLY A 152 -18.62 4.90 -2.57
CA GLY A 152 -19.57 4.51 -3.63
C GLY A 152 -19.47 3.05 -4.08
N ILE A 153 -18.58 2.24 -3.52
CA ILE A 153 -18.52 0.81 -3.80
C ILE A 153 -19.70 0.11 -3.12
N SER A 154 -20.31 -0.85 -3.81
CA SER A 154 -21.44 -1.63 -3.28
C SER A 154 -21.12 -2.22 -1.90
N TYR A 155 -22.09 -2.15 -0.96
CA TYR A 155 -21.91 -2.73 0.37
C TYR A 155 -21.61 -4.23 0.33
N LYS A 156 -22.08 -4.95 -0.71
CA LYS A 156 -21.80 -6.38 -0.90
C LYS A 156 -20.30 -6.61 -1.11
N VAL A 157 -19.66 -5.79 -1.94
CA VAL A 157 -18.19 -5.86 -2.17
C VAL A 157 -17.44 -5.47 -0.90
N GLY A 158 -17.79 -4.36 -0.26
CA GLY A 158 -17.17 -3.95 1.00
C GLY A 158 -17.28 -5.04 2.07
N TYR A 159 -18.43 -5.69 2.20
CA TYR A 159 -18.63 -6.77 3.14
C TYR A 159 -17.80 -8.04 2.80
N SER A 160 -17.69 -8.38 1.50
CA SER A 160 -16.82 -9.47 1.05
C SER A 160 -15.36 -9.21 1.40
N VAL A 161 -14.89 -7.98 1.23
CA VAL A 161 -13.54 -7.56 1.66
C VAL A 161 -13.39 -7.68 3.18
N ALA A 162 -14.39 -7.26 3.96
CA ALA A 162 -14.36 -7.37 5.42
C ALA A 162 -14.23 -8.84 5.88
N ILE A 163 -15.01 -9.73 5.25
CA ILE A 163 -14.92 -11.18 5.51
C ILE A 163 -13.53 -11.69 5.15
N ALA A 164 -13.04 -11.41 3.94
CA ALA A 164 -11.73 -11.87 3.49
C ALA A 164 -10.62 -11.46 4.47
N LEU A 165 -10.57 -10.17 4.84
CA LEU A 165 -9.56 -9.65 5.76
C LEU A 165 -9.65 -10.28 7.17
N ARG A 166 -10.85 -10.59 7.64
CA ARG A 166 -11.08 -11.29 8.91
C ARG A 166 -10.59 -12.73 8.87
N TYR A 167 -10.76 -13.41 7.73
CA TYR A 167 -10.41 -14.83 7.61
C TYR A 167 -8.93 -15.10 7.34
N ILE A 168 -8.15 -14.10 6.91
CA ILE A 168 -6.70 -14.28 6.72
C ILE A 168 -6.00 -14.87 7.95
N PRO A 169 -6.20 -14.35 9.19
CA PRO A 169 -5.61 -14.96 10.38
C PRO A 169 -6.11 -16.38 10.68
N ASP A 170 -7.36 -16.68 10.35
CA ASP A 170 -7.94 -18.01 10.57
C ASP A 170 -7.32 -19.02 9.61
N ILE A 171 -7.20 -18.68 8.33
CA ILE A 171 -6.53 -19.51 7.31
C ILE A 171 -5.07 -19.77 7.68
N GLN A 172 -4.38 -18.80 8.24
CA GLN A 172 -3.00 -18.99 8.71
C GLN A 172 -2.92 -19.98 9.87
N ARG A 173 -3.87 -19.92 10.81
CA ARG A 173 -3.95 -20.89 11.91
C ARG A 173 -4.25 -22.29 11.38
N ASP A 174 -5.23 -22.41 10.48
CA ASP A 174 -5.57 -23.67 9.83
C ASP A 174 -4.38 -24.27 9.08
N TYR A 175 -3.64 -23.42 8.31
CA TYR A 175 -2.43 -23.85 7.64
C TYR A 175 -1.37 -24.39 8.61
N HIS A 176 -1.14 -23.72 9.73
CA HIS A 176 -0.18 -24.18 10.73
C HIS A 176 -0.63 -25.51 11.37
N SER A 177 -1.90 -25.65 11.70
CA SER A 177 -2.45 -26.87 12.29
C SER A 177 -2.37 -28.06 11.33
N ILE A 178 -2.78 -27.85 10.06
CA ILE A 178 -2.69 -28.89 9.01
C ILE A 178 -1.22 -29.25 8.73
N SER A 179 -0.35 -28.25 8.67
CA SER A 179 1.09 -28.46 8.45
C SER A 179 1.71 -29.31 9.57
N GLN A 180 1.39 -29.03 10.83
CA GLN A 180 1.85 -29.83 11.97
C GLN A 180 1.30 -31.26 11.91
N ALA A 181 0.01 -31.43 11.59
CA ALA A 181 -0.61 -32.75 11.46
C ALA A 181 0.03 -33.57 10.32
N GLN A 182 0.34 -32.95 9.20
CA GLN A 182 1.02 -33.62 8.08
C GLN A 182 2.48 -33.97 8.40
N GLN A 183 3.18 -33.10 9.12
CA GLN A 183 4.54 -33.41 9.60
C GLN A 183 4.55 -34.58 10.58
N ALA A 184 3.56 -34.69 11.48
CA ALA A 184 3.38 -35.84 12.36
C ALA A 184 3.10 -37.16 11.60
N ARG A 185 2.55 -37.06 10.37
CA ARG A 185 2.34 -38.19 9.44
C ARG A 185 3.56 -38.50 8.57
N GLY A 186 4.70 -37.86 8.83
CA GLY A 186 5.95 -38.09 8.09
C GLY A 186 6.11 -37.26 6.80
N VAL A 187 5.24 -36.27 6.55
CA VAL A 187 5.42 -35.36 5.42
C VAL A 187 6.47 -34.30 5.78
N GLU A 188 7.69 -34.46 5.25
CA GLU A 188 8.77 -33.50 5.49
C GLU A 188 8.61 -32.24 4.66
N LEU A 189 8.58 -31.08 5.36
CA LEU A 189 8.54 -29.73 4.79
C LEU A 189 9.85 -28.96 5.05
N GLY A 190 10.78 -29.60 5.73
CA GLY A 190 12.07 -29.03 6.12
C GLY A 190 12.96 -28.69 4.94
N LYS A 191 13.95 -27.81 5.19
CA LYS A 191 14.96 -27.41 4.18
C LYS A 191 15.88 -28.57 3.73
N LYS A 192 15.83 -29.70 4.40
CA LYS A 192 16.64 -30.90 4.08
C LYS A 192 16.17 -31.62 2.83
N GLU A 193 14.89 -31.45 2.44
CA GLU A 193 14.33 -32.08 1.27
C GLU A 193 14.55 -31.23 0.00
N PRO A 194 14.71 -31.87 -1.19
CA PRO A 194 14.82 -31.17 -2.47
C PRO A 194 13.60 -30.28 -2.74
N PHE A 195 13.82 -29.17 -3.42
CA PHE A 195 12.76 -28.17 -3.68
C PHE A 195 11.49 -28.76 -4.31
N PHE A 196 11.64 -29.61 -5.32
CA PHE A 196 10.49 -30.25 -6.00
C PHE A 196 9.69 -31.17 -5.07
N LYS A 197 10.36 -31.93 -4.19
CA LYS A 197 9.68 -32.79 -3.22
C LYS A 197 8.93 -31.97 -2.17
N ARG A 198 9.52 -30.86 -1.70
CA ARG A 198 8.85 -29.90 -0.82
C ARG A 198 7.60 -29.30 -1.46
N MET A 199 7.69 -28.92 -2.75
CA MET A 199 6.56 -28.37 -3.50
C MET A 199 5.44 -29.39 -3.63
N LYS A 200 5.75 -30.66 -3.95
CA LYS A 200 4.78 -31.77 -3.97
C LYS A 200 4.15 -31.99 -2.58
N ASN A 201 4.96 -31.98 -1.52
CA ASN A 201 4.48 -32.14 -0.14
C ASN A 201 3.59 -30.95 0.31
N SER A 202 3.78 -29.77 -0.24
CA SER A 202 2.91 -28.61 0.03
C SER A 202 1.46 -28.84 -0.45
N VAL A 203 1.25 -29.63 -1.50
CA VAL A 203 -0.09 -29.98 -1.98
C VAL A 203 -0.87 -30.75 -0.90
N ASN A 204 -0.19 -31.59 -0.11
CA ASN A 204 -0.80 -32.35 0.98
C ASN A 204 -1.31 -31.45 2.12
N ILE A 205 -0.86 -30.18 2.16
CA ILE A 205 -1.37 -29.17 3.11
C ILE A 205 -2.45 -28.33 2.44
N LEU A 206 -2.21 -27.90 1.19
CA LEU A 206 -3.11 -27.01 0.47
C LEU A 206 -4.46 -27.64 0.19
N LEU A 207 -4.50 -28.94 -0.17
CA LEU A 207 -5.75 -29.62 -0.50
C LEU A 207 -6.71 -29.68 0.69
N PRO A 208 -6.32 -30.16 1.88
CA PRO A 208 -7.19 -30.11 3.07
C PRO A 208 -7.57 -28.69 3.46
N LEU A 209 -6.66 -27.72 3.33
CA LEU A 209 -6.93 -26.31 3.63
C LEU A 209 -8.02 -25.74 2.72
N ILE A 210 -7.97 -26.05 1.41
CA ILE A 210 -8.99 -25.62 0.44
C ILE A 210 -10.34 -26.27 0.79
N LEU A 211 -10.38 -27.59 1.03
CA LEU A 211 -11.62 -28.29 1.37
C LEU A 211 -12.26 -27.75 2.66
N THR A 212 -11.46 -27.52 3.70
CA THR A 212 -11.94 -26.91 4.95
C THR A 212 -12.49 -25.50 4.70
N SER A 213 -11.81 -24.72 3.84
CA SER A 213 -12.24 -23.37 3.50
C SER A 213 -13.54 -23.35 2.71
N LEU A 214 -13.74 -24.32 1.77
CA LEU A 214 -15.01 -24.46 1.02
C LEU A 214 -16.18 -24.77 1.96
N ASN A 215 -16.04 -25.75 2.87
CA ASN A 215 -17.08 -26.06 3.85
C ASN A 215 -17.44 -24.85 4.74
N ARG A 216 -16.44 -24.02 5.04
CA ARG A 216 -16.65 -22.78 5.80
C ARG A 216 -17.41 -21.74 4.98
N ILE A 217 -17.12 -21.61 3.67
CA ILE A 217 -17.83 -20.72 2.76
C ILE A 217 -19.32 -21.06 2.73
N ASP A 218 -19.67 -22.34 2.60
CA ASP A 218 -21.06 -22.80 2.58
C ASP A 218 -21.77 -22.46 3.91
N THR A 219 -21.12 -22.72 5.03
CA THR A 219 -21.68 -22.38 6.36
C THR A 219 -21.92 -20.88 6.50
N ILE A 220 -20.97 -20.05 6.07
CA ILE A 220 -21.09 -18.59 6.12
C ILE A 220 -22.18 -18.10 5.19
N SER A 221 -22.23 -18.59 3.94
CA SER A 221 -23.21 -18.22 2.96
C SER A 221 -24.63 -18.51 3.43
N ASN A 222 -24.88 -19.70 3.95
CA ASN A 222 -26.16 -20.08 4.53
C ASN A 222 -26.55 -19.19 5.71
N ALA A 223 -25.60 -18.92 6.62
CA ALA A 223 -25.86 -18.02 7.75
C ALA A 223 -26.14 -16.58 7.31
N MET A 224 -25.50 -16.09 6.25
CA MET A 224 -25.74 -14.76 5.69
C MET A 224 -27.10 -14.66 5.02
N GLU A 225 -27.48 -15.68 4.28
CA GLU A 225 -28.79 -15.77 3.62
C GLU A 225 -29.92 -15.77 4.65
N LEU A 226 -29.82 -16.60 5.70
CA LEU A 226 -30.77 -16.63 6.81
C LEU A 226 -30.91 -15.28 7.54
N ARG A 227 -29.81 -14.49 7.58
CA ARG A 227 -29.80 -13.13 8.15
C ARG A 227 -30.26 -12.05 7.13
N GLY A 228 -30.80 -12.44 5.98
CA GLY A 228 -31.30 -11.55 4.95
C GLY A 228 -30.21 -10.68 4.30
N PHE A 229 -28.99 -11.21 4.15
CA PHE A 229 -27.94 -10.50 3.43
C PHE A 229 -28.32 -10.37 1.96
N GLY A 230 -28.18 -9.17 1.41
CA GLY A 230 -28.54 -8.91 0.01
C GLY A 230 -29.97 -8.44 -0.21
N LYS A 231 -30.87 -8.57 0.79
CA LYS A 231 -32.30 -8.14 0.67
C LYS A 231 -32.45 -6.63 0.54
N ASN A 232 -31.66 -5.86 1.28
CA ASN A 232 -31.70 -4.40 1.26
C ASN A 232 -30.58 -3.82 0.39
N SER A 233 -30.83 -2.70 -0.29
CA SER A 233 -29.84 -2.00 -1.13
C SER A 233 -28.75 -1.28 -0.31
N LYS A 234 -29.03 -0.91 0.94
CA LYS A 234 -28.12 -0.21 1.85
C LYS A 234 -28.08 -0.89 3.20
N ARG A 235 -26.91 -0.89 3.83
CA ARG A 235 -26.72 -1.36 5.20
C ARG A 235 -25.80 -0.44 5.98
N THR A 236 -26.00 -0.36 7.30
CA THR A 236 -25.14 0.35 8.24
C THR A 236 -23.95 -0.54 8.64
N TRP A 237 -22.84 0.09 8.91
CA TRP A 237 -21.61 -0.60 9.36
C TRP A 237 -21.43 -0.43 10.87
N TYR A 238 -21.21 -1.50 11.57
CA TYR A 238 -20.99 -1.49 13.02
C TYR A 238 -19.75 -0.68 13.42
N THR A 239 -18.69 -0.71 12.59
CA THR A 239 -17.42 -0.01 12.83
C THR A 239 -17.40 1.42 12.30
N GLN A 240 -18.45 1.89 11.66
CA GLN A 240 -18.50 3.23 11.09
C GLN A 240 -18.60 4.29 12.19
N ARG A 241 -17.65 5.22 12.18
CA ARG A 241 -17.63 6.37 13.10
C ARG A 241 -18.22 7.60 12.40
N PRO A 242 -18.87 8.51 13.13
CA PRO A 242 -19.30 9.79 12.58
C PRO A 242 -18.09 10.67 12.25
N PHE A 243 -18.24 11.50 11.21
CA PHE A 243 -17.22 12.47 10.82
C PHE A 243 -17.04 13.52 11.95
N ALA A 244 -15.77 13.80 12.28
CA ALA A 244 -15.38 14.83 13.23
C ALA A 244 -14.69 15.99 12.50
N ARG A 245 -14.49 17.13 13.17
CA ARG A 245 -13.81 18.31 12.58
C ARG A 245 -12.43 17.96 11.98
N ARG A 246 -11.68 17.05 12.62
CA ARG A 246 -10.37 16.58 12.14
C ARG A 246 -10.46 15.86 10.79
N ASP A 247 -11.57 15.17 10.50
CA ASP A 247 -11.78 14.48 9.25
C ASP A 247 -11.95 15.48 8.10
N PHE A 248 -12.73 16.54 8.30
CA PHE A 248 -12.90 17.60 7.31
C PHE A 248 -11.60 18.38 7.06
N ILE A 249 -10.80 18.64 8.12
CA ILE A 249 -9.49 19.28 7.96
C ILE A 249 -8.57 18.40 7.10
N ALA A 250 -8.48 17.11 7.38
CA ALA A 250 -7.65 16.19 6.62
C ALA A 250 -8.07 16.10 5.14
N LEU A 251 -9.38 15.99 4.88
CA LEU A 251 -9.91 16.00 3.51
C LEU A 251 -9.63 17.32 2.79
N GLY A 252 -9.81 18.45 3.49
CA GLY A 252 -9.49 19.77 2.97
C GLY A 252 -8.02 19.94 2.60
N VAL A 253 -7.12 19.46 3.47
CA VAL A 253 -5.67 19.45 3.19
C VAL A 253 -5.36 18.55 1.98
N GLY A 254 -5.91 17.33 1.92
CA GLY A 254 -5.70 16.42 0.79
C GLY A 254 -6.19 17.00 -0.54
N ALA A 255 -7.37 17.62 -0.53
CA ALA A 255 -7.93 18.29 -1.71
C ALA A 255 -7.08 19.51 -2.14
N ALA A 256 -6.65 20.33 -1.19
CA ALA A 256 -5.78 21.48 -1.46
C ALA A 256 -4.44 21.05 -2.07
N LEU A 257 -3.80 20.00 -1.55
CA LEU A 257 -2.55 19.47 -2.10
C LEU A 257 -2.73 18.95 -3.52
N LEU A 258 -3.84 18.26 -3.80
CA LEU A 258 -4.15 17.80 -5.15
C LEU A 258 -4.38 18.98 -6.10
N LEU A 259 -5.14 20.00 -5.70
CA LEU A 259 -5.38 21.20 -6.49
C LEU A 259 -4.09 21.97 -6.76
N ILE A 260 -3.22 22.14 -5.76
CA ILE A 260 -1.90 22.77 -5.92
C ILE A 260 -1.06 21.98 -6.92
N SER A 261 -1.00 20.65 -6.77
CA SER A 261 -0.26 19.79 -7.68
C SER A 261 -0.76 19.88 -9.13
N LEU A 262 -2.09 19.91 -9.33
CA LEU A 262 -2.72 20.06 -10.63
C LEU A 262 -2.44 21.45 -11.24
N THR A 263 -2.65 22.53 -10.49
CA THR A 263 -2.47 23.89 -10.98
C THR A 263 -1.01 24.16 -11.37
N VAL A 264 -0.06 23.72 -10.56
CA VAL A 264 1.37 23.84 -10.86
C VAL A 264 1.73 23.01 -12.09
N THR A 265 1.23 21.78 -12.20
CA THR A 265 1.50 20.90 -13.34
C THR A 265 0.93 21.47 -14.66
N ILE A 266 -0.27 22.06 -14.62
CA ILE A 266 -0.89 22.68 -15.79
C ILE A 266 -0.14 23.97 -16.20
N ARG A 267 0.31 24.76 -15.23
CA ARG A 267 0.93 26.08 -15.50
C ARG A 267 2.39 25.98 -15.92
N PHE A 268 3.17 25.08 -15.33
CA PHE A 268 4.62 24.94 -15.55
C PHE A 268 5.01 23.69 -16.35
N GLY A 269 4.03 22.87 -16.74
CA GLY A 269 4.29 21.59 -17.38
C GLY A 269 4.59 20.48 -16.37
N ARG A 270 4.49 19.24 -16.84
CA ARG A 270 4.65 18.04 -15.98
C ARG A 270 6.11 17.83 -15.55
N PHE A 271 7.07 18.14 -16.42
CA PHE A 271 8.50 17.92 -16.22
C PHE A 271 9.24 19.26 -16.09
N TYR A 272 8.89 20.02 -15.05
CA TYR A 272 9.55 21.27 -14.78
C TYR A 272 10.95 21.06 -14.22
N ASN A 273 11.94 21.65 -14.88
CA ASN A 273 13.33 21.68 -14.40
C ASN A 273 13.64 23.09 -13.85
N PRO A 274 13.94 23.25 -12.55
CA PRO A 274 14.26 24.55 -11.97
C PRO A 274 15.66 25.05 -12.32
N PHE A 275 16.50 24.25 -13.00
CA PHE A 275 17.88 24.56 -13.36
C PHE A 275 18.04 24.89 -14.84
N LEU A 276 16.99 24.90 -15.59
CA LEU A 276 16.83 25.32 -16.97
C LEU A 276 15.76 26.42 -16.98
#